data_89296677a15c5067bd00e8897c9245bd
#
_entry.id   89296677a15c5067bd00e8897c9245bd
#
_cell.length_a   1.000
_cell.length_b   1.000
_cell.length_c   1.000
_cell.angle_alpha   90.00
_cell.angle_beta   90.00
_cell.angle_gamma   90.00
#
_symmetry.space_group_name_H-M   'P 1'
#
loop_
_entity.id
_entity.type
_entity.pdbx_description
1 polymer ?
#
loop_
_entity_poly.entity_id
_entity_poly.type
_entity_poly.pdbx_seq_one_letter_code
_entity_poly.pdbx_strand_id
1 'polypeptide(L)'
;MTWKKVGDIGVDAGVVWIGDPCYLQQDSPHNPIKDWDTFCRWLETDNPLQVKAHGMLGVASSTGYGDGMYPVYARMTTDTWGHNRVAELKIVFIPEEDTDET
;
A
#
# COMPACT_ATOMS: atom_id res chain seq x y z
N MET A 1 5.13 -7.92 -20.77
CA MET A 1 3.84 -7.87 -20.09
C MET A 1 3.54 -6.45 -19.67
N THR A 2 2.30 -6.05 -19.87
CA THR A 2 1.90 -4.67 -19.62
C THR A 2 1.24 -4.53 -18.26
N TRP A 3 1.37 -3.34 -17.69
CA TRP A 3 0.62 -2.95 -16.51
C TRP A 3 -0.78 -2.52 -16.92
N LYS A 4 -1.77 -2.98 -16.19
CA LYS A 4 -3.16 -2.64 -16.44
C LYS A 4 -3.73 -1.99 -15.18
N LYS A 5 -4.39 -0.84 -15.35
CA LYS A 5 -5.05 -0.18 -14.23
C LYS A 5 -6.21 -1.01 -13.75
N VAL A 6 -6.26 -1.30 -12.45
CA VAL A 6 -7.34 -2.08 -11.86
C VAL A 6 -8.25 -1.25 -10.97
N GLY A 7 -7.85 -0.05 -10.59
CA GLY A 7 -8.69 0.81 -9.77
C GLY A 7 -7.93 2.01 -9.23
N ASP A 8 -8.61 2.78 -8.42
CA ASP A 8 -8.04 3.90 -7.69
C ASP A 8 -8.29 3.69 -6.21
N ILE A 9 -7.35 4.15 -5.37
CA ILE A 9 -7.57 4.19 -3.93
C ILE A 9 -7.67 5.63 -3.47
N GLY A 10 -8.65 5.90 -2.61
CA GLY A 10 -8.80 7.20 -1.97
C GLY A 10 -7.96 7.24 -0.71
N VAL A 11 -7.18 8.31 -0.56
CA VAL A 11 -6.32 8.50 0.60
C VAL A 11 -6.73 9.80 1.30
N ASP A 12 -7.02 9.69 2.59
CA ASP A 12 -7.52 10.80 3.40
C ASP A 12 -6.62 11.08 4.61
N ALA A 13 -5.65 10.23 4.88
CA ALA A 13 -4.73 10.40 5.99
C ALA A 13 -3.28 10.57 5.52
N GLY A 14 -3.07 10.73 4.23
CA GLY A 14 -1.74 10.91 3.65
C GLY A 14 -0.85 9.68 3.70
N VAL A 15 -1.42 8.52 4.03
CA VAL A 15 -0.67 7.27 4.19
C VAL A 15 -1.49 6.10 3.68
N VAL A 16 -0.81 5.11 3.11
CA VAL A 16 -1.40 3.81 2.80
C VAL A 16 -0.68 2.73 3.61
N TRP A 17 -1.40 1.66 3.90
CA TRP A 17 -0.83 0.48 4.54
C TRP A 17 -1.13 -0.72 3.65
N ILE A 18 -0.12 -1.51 3.37
CA ILE A 18 -0.22 -2.69 2.51
C ILE A 18 0.11 -3.90 3.35
N GLY A 19 -0.83 -4.83 3.43
CA GLY A 19 -0.65 -6.05 4.20
C GLY A 19 -1.88 -6.94 4.06
N ASP A 20 -1.84 -8.05 4.77
CA ASP A 20 -2.95 -9.00 4.75
C ASP A 20 -4.11 -8.43 5.56
N PRO A 21 -5.31 -8.34 4.97
CA PRO A 21 -6.46 -7.78 5.68
C PRO A 21 -6.84 -8.53 6.95
N CYS A 22 -6.38 -9.76 7.13
CA CYS A 22 -6.68 -10.49 8.35
C CYS A 22 -6.10 -9.81 9.60
N TYR A 23 -5.05 -9.01 9.44
CA TYR A 23 -4.46 -8.28 10.57
C TYR A 23 -5.24 -7.04 10.96
N LEU A 24 -6.24 -6.66 10.18
CA LEU A 24 -7.09 -5.50 10.44
C LEU A 24 -8.46 -5.87 11.00
N GLN A 25 -8.77 -7.16 11.10
CA GLN A 25 -10.08 -7.61 11.55
C GLN A 25 -10.16 -7.53 13.07
N GLN A 26 -11.08 -6.70 13.55
CA GLN A 26 -11.20 -6.41 14.98
C GLN A 26 -11.54 -7.64 15.83
N ASP A 27 -12.22 -8.62 15.24
CA ASP A 27 -12.64 -9.82 15.95
C ASP A 27 -11.54 -10.88 16.06
N SER A 28 -10.41 -10.65 15.43
CA SER A 28 -9.32 -11.62 15.47
C SER A 28 -8.51 -11.44 16.75
N PRO A 29 -8.31 -12.53 17.55
CA PRO A 29 -7.45 -12.44 18.73
C PRO A 29 -5.99 -12.16 18.39
N HIS A 30 -5.62 -12.29 17.13
CA HIS A 30 -4.27 -12.09 16.67
C HIS A 30 -4.10 -10.75 15.94
N ASN A 31 -5.11 -9.89 15.99
CA ASN A 31 -5.06 -8.61 15.30
C ASN A 31 -4.09 -7.65 16.03
N PRO A 32 -2.92 -7.34 15.44
CA PRO A 32 -1.95 -6.45 16.05
C PRO A 32 -2.30 -4.97 15.87
N ILE A 33 -3.19 -4.66 14.92
CA ILE A 33 -3.65 -3.29 14.66
C ILE A 33 -5.06 -3.17 15.18
N LYS A 34 -5.18 -2.83 16.46
CA LYS A 34 -6.47 -2.86 17.15
C LYS A 34 -7.36 -1.68 16.80
N ASP A 35 -6.75 -0.52 16.61
CA ASP A 35 -7.51 0.70 16.36
C ASP A 35 -6.60 1.75 15.71
N TRP A 36 -7.20 2.86 15.33
CA TRP A 36 -6.51 3.95 14.67
C TRP A 36 -5.44 4.58 15.56
N ASP A 37 -5.71 4.74 16.84
CA ASP A 37 -4.76 5.34 17.76
C ASP A 37 -3.49 4.49 17.88
N THR A 38 -3.65 3.18 17.97
CA THR A 38 -2.52 2.26 18.02
C THR A 38 -1.67 2.35 16.76
N PHE A 39 -2.34 2.42 15.60
CA PHE A 39 -1.65 2.57 14.32
C PHE A 39 -0.87 3.88 14.25
N CYS A 40 -1.50 4.98 14.63
CA CYS A 40 -0.86 6.29 14.62
C CYS A 40 0.34 6.35 15.54
N ARG A 41 0.25 5.77 16.73
CA ARG A 41 1.37 5.73 17.67
C ARG A 41 2.54 4.95 17.08
N TRP A 42 2.25 3.86 16.41
CA TRP A 42 3.29 3.08 15.75
C TRP A 42 3.97 3.90 14.65
N LEU A 43 3.20 4.64 13.85
CA LEU A 43 3.77 5.48 12.80
C LEU A 43 4.70 6.57 13.35
N GLU A 44 4.39 7.08 14.53
CA GLU A 44 5.10 8.20 15.13
C GLU A 44 6.31 7.81 15.95
N THR A 45 6.54 6.52 16.18
CA THR A 45 7.60 6.07 17.07
C THR A 45 9.01 6.32 16.53
N ASP A 46 9.15 6.45 15.22
CA ASP A 46 10.45 6.66 14.60
C ASP A 46 10.48 7.98 13.86
N ASN A 47 11.67 8.42 13.55
CA ASN A 47 11.91 9.55 12.69
C ASN A 47 11.15 9.35 11.38
N PRO A 48 10.63 10.42 10.76
CA PRO A 48 9.70 10.28 9.62
C PRO A 48 10.36 9.62 8.43
N LEU A 49 10.37 8.33 8.44
CA LEU A 49 10.60 7.57 7.23
C LEU A 49 9.30 7.64 6.44
N GLN A 50 9.43 7.92 5.17
CA GLN A 50 8.27 8.01 4.30
C GLN A 50 7.71 6.64 3.98
N VAL A 51 8.50 5.60 4.19
CA VAL A 51 8.07 4.20 4.06
C VAL A 51 8.55 3.47 5.30
N LYS A 52 7.66 2.72 5.94
CA LYS A 52 7.97 2.05 7.18
C LYS A 52 7.41 0.63 7.20
N ALA A 53 8.27 -0.35 7.48
CA ALA A 53 7.85 -1.73 7.65
C ALA A 53 7.17 -1.89 9.01
N HIS A 54 6.03 -2.58 9.03
CA HIS A 54 5.30 -2.90 10.24
C HIS A 54 5.58 -4.36 10.62
N GLY A 55 6.82 -4.62 11.03
CA GLY A 55 7.28 -5.98 11.25
C GLY A 55 7.16 -6.79 9.97
N MET A 56 6.56 -7.95 10.07
CA MET A 56 6.23 -8.80 8.92
C MET A 56 4.77 -8.69 8.51
N LEU A 57 4.03 -7.75 9.10
CA LEU A 57 2.58 -7.64 8.89
C LEU A 57 2.24 -6.85 7.64
N GLY A 58 3.02 -5.82 7.36
CA GLY A 58 2.76 -4.96 6.23
C GLY A 58 3.76 -3.83 6.13
N VAL A 59 3.46 -2.91 5.24
CA VAL A 59 4.30 -1.73 5.00
C VAL A 59 3.40 -0.51 4.92
N ALA A 60 3.73 0.54 5.65
CA ALA A 60 3.08 1.83 5.53
C ALA A 60 3.92 2.75 4.67
N SER A 61 3.28 3.55 3.84
CA SER A 61 3.97 4.52 2.99
C SER A 61 3.18 5.82 2.94
N SER A 62 3.90 6.93 2.96
CA SER A 62 3.30 8.20 2.60
C SER A 62 2.92 8.16 1.12
N THR A 63 2.01 9.02 0.72
CA THR A 63 1.44 8.98 -0.65
C THR A 63 1.96 10.12 -1.53
N GLY A 64 3.17 10.58 -1.29
CA GLY A 64 3.75 11.65 -2.09
C GLY A 64 3.13 13.00 -1.78
N TYR A 65 2.05 13.35 -2.46
CA TYR A 65 1.37 14.63 -2.23
C TYR A 65 0.37 14.62 -1.08
N GLY A 66 0.14 13.46 -0.46
CA GLY A 66 -0.79 13.34 0.65
C GLY A 66 -2.14 12.80 0.23
N ASP A 67 -3.21 13.49 0.65
CA ASP A 67 -4.57 13.03 0.35
C ASP A 67 -4.88 13.13 -1.15
N GLY A 68 -5.68 12.20 -1.62
CA GLY A 68 -6.06 12.20 -3.03
C GLY A 68 -6.49 10.82 -3.50
N MET A 69 -6.59 10.68 -4.82
CA MET A 69 -6.91 9.43 -5.49
C MET A 69 -5.67 8.95 -6.24
N TYR A 70 -5.28 7.71 -6.02
CA TYR A 70 -4.07 7.16 -6.63
C TYR A 70 -4.38 5.88 -7.37
N PRO A 71 -3.88 5.74 -8.62
CA PRO A 71 -4.18 4.56 -9.42
C PRO A 71 -3.38 3.34 -8.97
N VAL A 72 -4.02 2.19 -9.06
CA VAL A 72 -3.40 0.89 -8.78
C VAL A 72 -3.36 0.10 -10.06
N TYR A 73 -2.20 -0.47 -10.34
CA TYR A 73 -1.96 -1.26 -11.54
C TYR A 73 -1.56 -2.68 -11.18
N ALA A 74 -1.96 -3.61 -12.01
CA ALA A 74 -1.56 -5.01 -11.89
C ALA A 74 -0.82 -5.46 -13.14
N ARG A 75 0.20 -6.29 -12.94
CA ARG A 75 0.86 -7.02 -14.02
C ARG A 75 0.56 -8.49 -13.82
N MET A 76 -0.02 -9.10 -14.84
CA MET A 76 -0.41 -10.51 -14.78
C MET A 76 0.64 -11.38 -15.46
N THR A 77 0.70 -12.62 -15.03
CA THR A 77 1.51 -13.64 -15.67
C THR A 77 0.71 -14.94 -15.75
N THR A 78 1.18 -15.87 -16.56
CA THR A 78 0.57 -17.19 -16.68
C THR A 78 1.52 -18.21 -16.09
N ASP A 79 1.00 -19.07 -15.19
CA ASP A 79 1.82 -20.10 -14.59
C ASP A 79 2.00 -21.30 -15.55
N THR A 80 2.73 -22.31 -15.11
CA THR A 80 3.04 -23.48 -15.94
C THR A 80 1.80 -24.30 -16.29
N TRP A 81 0.69 -24.13 -15.59
CA TRP A 81 -0.58 -24.81 -15.85
C TRP A 81 -1.56 -23.98 -16.67
N GLY A 82 -1.16 -22.79 -17.12
CA GLY A 82 -2.00 -21.93 -17.93
C GLY A 82 -2.94 -21.05 -17.13
N HIS A 83 -2.78 -20.96 -15.81
CA HIS A 83 -3.63 -20.12 -14.99
C HIS A 83 -3.05 -18.70 -14.89
N ASN A 84 -3.92 -17.70 -14.97
CA ASN A 84 -3.51 -16.31 -14.78
C ASN A 84 -3.23 -16.05 -13.29
N ARG A 85 -2.09 -15.40 -13.04
CA ARG A 85 -1.67 -15.05 -11.69
C ARG A 85 -1.26 -13.59 -11.66
N VAL A 86 -1.53 -12.92 -10.54
CA VAL A 86 -1.02 -11.58 -10.33
C VAL A 86 0.47 -11.67 -10.03
N ALA A 87 1.29 -11.11 -10.91
CA ALA A 87 2.74 -11.10 -10.71
C ALA A 87 3.18 -9.91 -9.87
N GLU A 88 2.56 -8.74 -10.09
CA GLU A 88 2.92 -7.51 -9.36
C GLU A 88 1.71 -6.61 -9.22
N LEU A 89 1.70 -5.85 -8.13
CA LEU A 89 0.83 -4.69 -7.97
C LEU A 89 1.70 -3.47 -7.74
N LYS A 90 1.25 -2.33 -8.25
CA LYS A 90 1.90 -1.07 -7.90
C LYS A 90 0.85 0.02 -7.73
N ILE A 91 1.16 0.94 -6.81
CA ILE A 91 0.40 2.15 -6.60
C ILE A 91 1.29 3.30 -7.05
N VAL A 92 0.80 4.16 -7.93
CA VAL A 92 1.59 5.29 -8.42
C VAL A 92 1.12 6.54 -7.69
N PHE A 93 1.99 7.09 -6.83
CA PHE A 93 1.69 8.32 -6.11
C PHE A 93 2.06 9.55 -6.93
N ILE A 94 3.19 9.50 -7.64
CA ILE A 94 3.68 10.59 -8.48
C ILE A 94 4.12 9.98 -9.80
N PRO A 95 3.36 10.22 -10.90
CA PRO A 95 3.76 9.70 -12.21
C PRO A 95 5.09 10.28 -12.69
N GLU A 96 5.79 9.53 -13.51
CA GLU A 96 7.11 9.97 -14.02
C GLU A 96 7.06 11.32 -14.72
N GLU A 97 6.01 11.56 -15.48
CA GLU A 97 5.86 12.82 -16.20
C GLU A 97 5.63 14.02 -15.30
N ASP A 98 5.26 13.77 -14.01
CA ASP A 98 5.08 14.84 -13.02
C ASP A 98 6.31 15.03 -12.16
N THR A 99 7.35 14.21 -12.34
CA THR A 99 8.58 14.39 -11.59
C THR A 99 9.42 15.48 -12.22
N ASP A 100 10.02 16.29 -11.36
CA ASP A 100 10.92 17.33 -11.82
C ASP A 100 12.31 16.73 -12.03
N GLU A 101 12.76 16.70 -13.27
CA GLU A 101 14.03 16.10 -13.63
C GLU A 101 15.20 17.07 -13.59
N THR A 102 14.95 18.31 -13.25
CA THR A 102 16.01 19.32 -13.22
C THR A 102 16.75 19.38 -11.88
#